data_69dbedd3b499bf67e23cdfab35ebf478
#
_entry.id   69dbedd3b499bf67e23cdfab35ebf478
#
_cell.length_a   1.000
_cell.length_b   1.000
_cell.length_c   1.000
_cell.angle_alpha   90.00
_cell.angle_beta   90.00
_cell.angle_gamma   90.00
#
_symmetry.space_group_name_H-M   'P 1'
#
loop_
_entity.id
_entity.type
_entity.pdbx_description
1 polymer ?
#
loop_
_entity_poly.entity_id
_entity_poly.type
_entity_poly.pdbx_seq_one_letter_code
_entity_poly.pdbx_strand_id
1 'polypeptide(L)'
;MSNKLESMTFPNQIIKTVSLCLLALTFFVSSFAIRADANQADGYIPTTLITGANRGIGFEFTKQYLAKGWRVIATCRKPEAADDLKTLQAEYPDLLIIDKLDVRDHNQIDLLAERYNNTLIDVLLNNAGISGGQIDQMFGRFNYETYNAVLETNTIGPLKMAEAFYPHVRDSQHKKIITVSSSEGSISNVFKRGGRLFFYRSSKSALNMVMVNLAYMLKDRGIVVAMVNPGATGTDFMASLAAMGFPLRKTEVAV
;
A
#
# COMPACT_ATOMS: atom_id res chain seq x y z
N MET A 1 -25.19 -70.58 25.04
CA MET A 1 -24.08 -69.70 24.57
C MET A 1 -24.41 -68.31 24.94
N SER A 2 -23.80 -67.80 26.02
CA SER A 2 -24.10 -66.50 26.63
C SER A 2 -22.95 -65.55 26.27
N ASN A 3 -23.29 -64.46 25.55
CA ASN A 3 -22.33 -63.40 25.25
C ASN A 3 -22.26 -62.43 26.43
N LYS A 4 -21.11 -62.36 27.13
CA LYS A 4 -20.74 -61.33 28.07
C LYS A 4 -20.21 -60.11 27.32
N LEU A 5 -20.91 -59.01 27.37
CA LEU A 5 -20.37 -57.68 27.06
C LEU A 5 -19.62 -57.15 28.29
N GLU A 6 -18.29 -57.16 28.23
CA GLU A 6 -17.46 -56.47 29.24
C GLU A 6 -17.53 -54.95 29.03
N SER A 7 -17.97 -54.22 30.05
CA SER A 7 -17.96 -52.78 30.11
C SER A 7 -16.51 -52.26 30.30
N MET A 8 -15.96 -51.63 29.28
CA MET A 8 -14.70 -50.90 29.40
C MET A 8 -14.92 -49.61 30.24
N THR A 9 -14.47 -49.64 31.48
CA THR A 9 -14.38 -48.42 32.33
C THR A 9 -13.02 -47.77 32.08
N PHE A 10 -13.00 -46.59 31.51
CA PHE A 10 -11.78 -45.80 31.38
C PHE A 10 -11.34 -45.25 32.74
N PRO A 11 -10.03 -45.25 33.05
CA PRO A 11 -9.55 -44.74 34.34
C PRO A 11 -9.77 -43.22 34.46
N ASN A 12 -10.27 -42.74 35.61
CA ASN A 12 -10.57 -41.37 35.93
C ASN A 12 -9.40 -40.37 35.72
N GLN A 13 -8.18 -40.84 35.57
CA GLN A 13 -7.01 -39.98 35.29
C GLN A 13 -7.01 -39.46 33.84
N ILE A 14 -7.50 -40.26 32.85
CA ILE A 14 -7.53 -39.85 31.44
C ILE A 14 -8.54 -38.70 31.25
N ILE A 15 -9.69 -38.76 31.94
CA ILE A 15 -10.73 -37.76 31.85
C ILE A 15 -10.26 -36.40 32.42
N LYS A 16 -9.48 -36.42 33.52
CA LYS A 16 -8.89 -35.18 34.11
C LYS A 16 -7.85 -34.54 33.22
N THR A 17 -7.02 -35.34 32.53
CA THR A 17 -5.96 -34.82 31.63
C THR A 17 -6.55 -34.21 30.38
N VAL A 18 -7.59 -34.83 29.77
CA VAL A 18 -8.28 -34.29 28.59
C VAL A 18 -9.04 -33.01 28.94
N SER A 19 -9.66 -32.92 30.13
CA SER A 19 -10.37 -31.71 30.57
C SER A 19 -9.41 -30.56 30.83
N LEU A 20 -8.19 -30.83 31.36
CA LEU A 20 -7.17 -29.80 31.60
C LEU A 20 -6.55 -29.29 30.29
N CYS A 21 -6.37 -30.16 29.28
CA CYS A 21 -5.90 -29.77 27.95
C CYS A 21 -6.94 -28.93 27.17
N LEU A 22 -8.23 -29.23 27.29
CA LEU A 22 -9.28 -28.40 26.69
C LEU A 22 -9.39 -27.03 27.33
N LEU A 23 -9.23 -26.91 28.68
CA LEU A 23 -9.18 -25.60 29.35
C LEU A 23 -7.94 -24.78 28.94
N ALA A 24 -6.79 -25.42 28.76
CA ALA A 24 -5.57 -24.73 28.32
C ALA A 24 -5.68 -24.24 26.86
N LEU A 25 -6.37 -25.01 26.01
CA LEU A 25 -6.58 -24.62 24.60
C LEU A 25 -7.54 -23.43 24.48
N THR A 26 -8.59 -23.36 25.31
CA THR A 26 -9.51 -22.22 25.33
C THR A 26 -8.84 -20.94 25.85
N PHE A 27 -7.93 -21.02 26.82
CA PHE A 27 -7.14 -19.88 27.29
C PHE A 27 -6.13 -19.40 26.25
N PHE A 28 -5.55 -20.29 25.42
CA PHE A 28 -4.58 -19.93 24.39
C PHE A 28 -5.24 -19.25 23.19
N VAL A 29 -6.45 -19.69 22.80
CA VAL A 29 -7.22 -19.08 21.70
C VAL A 29 -7.74 -17.70 22.13
N SER A 30 -8.14 -17.51 23.39
CA SER A 30 -8.57 -16.20 23.92
C SER A 30 -7.44 -15.20 24.01
N SER A 31 -6.19 -15.64 24.22
CA SER A 31 -5.01 -14.76 24.29
C SER A 31 -4.53 -14.29 22.92
N PHE A 32 -4.88 -14.99 21.83
CA PHE A 32 -4.53 -14.57 20.47
C PHE A 32 -5.54 -13.57 19.87
N ALA A 33 -6.80 -13.63 20.31
CA ALA A 33 -7.84 -12.67 19.87
C ALA A 33 -7.70 -11.28 20.53
N ILE A 34 -6.99 -11.15 21.66
CA ILE A 34 -6.87 -9.88 22.42
C ILE A 34 -5.72 -8.98 21.90
N ARG A 35 -4.88 -9.46 20.99
CA ARG A 35 -3.75 -8.67 20.46
C ARG A 35 -4.05 -7.78 19.26
N ALA A 36 -5.26 -7.82 18.72
CA ALA A 36 -5.64 -7.01 17.56
C ALA A 36 -6.11 -5.58 17.90
N ASP A 37 -6.51 -5.29 19.16
CA ASP A 37 -7.18 -4.02 19.50
C ASP A 37 -6.50 -3.18 20.60
N ALA A 38 -5.24 -3.41 20.92
CA ALA A 38 -4.55 -2.62 21.95
C ALA A 38 -4.24 -1.15 21.56
N ASN A 39 -4.60 -0.71 20.35
CA ASN A 39 -4.30 0.63 19.83
C ASN A 39 -5.50 1.60 19.77
N GLN A 40 -6.67 1.20 20.29
CA GLN A 40 -7.86 2.08 20.33
C GLN A 40 -8.14 2.72 21.69
N ALA A 41 -7.24 2.59 22.67
CA ALA A 41 -7.46 3.05 24.05
C ALA A 41 -7.48 4.59 24.21
N ASP A 42 -6.98 5.39 23.23
CA ASP A 42 -6.80 6.84 23.38
C ASP A 42 -7.59 7.72 22.41
N GLY A 43 -8.55 7.16 21.65
CA GLY A 43 -9.30 7.94 20.65
C GLY A 43 -8.44 8.42 19.46
N TYR A 44 -7.21 7.91 19.30
CA TYR A 44 -6.32 8.23 18.20
C TYR A 44 -6.82 7.59 16.91
N ILE A 45 -7.08 8.42 15.89
CA ILE A 45 -7.45 7.97 14.54
C ILE A 45 -6.21 8.09 13.66
N PRO A 46 -5.57 6.96 13.28
CA PRO A 46 -4.39 7.01 12.42
C PRO A 46 -4.74 7.55 11.03
N THR A 47 -3.79 8.25 10.43
CA THR A 47 -3.99 8.94 9.15
C THR A 47 -3.05 8.39 8.08
N THR A 48 -3.60 8.11 6.89
CA THR A 48 -2.81 7.81 5.70
C THR A 48 -2.98 8.90 4.64
N LEU A 49 -1.88 9.29 3.98
CA LEU A 49 -1.89 10.12 2.80
C LEU A 49 -1.55 9.26 1.59
N ILE A 50 -2.43 9.25 0.57
CA ILE A 50 -2.32 8.39 -0.61
C ILE A 50 -2.23 9.25 -1.87
N THR A 51 -1.17 9.07 -2.67
CA THR A 51 -1.04 9.74 -3.96
C THR A 51 -1.66 8.90 -5.09
N GLY A 52 -2.37 9.57 -6.02
CA GLY A 52 -3.03 8.88 -7.13
C GLY A 52 -4.19 7.98 -6.67
N ALA A 53 -5.00 8.49 -5.72
CA ALA A 53 -6.03 7.73 -5.02
C ALA A 53 -7.36 7.58 -5.78
N ASN A 54 -7.54 8.25 -6.92
CA ASN A 54 -8.85 8.34 -7.58
C ASN A 54 -9.26 7.12 -8.40
N ARG A 55 -8.38 6.13 -8.57
CA ARG A 55 -8.66 4.89 -9.32
C ARG A 55 -7.66 3.78 -9.01
N GLY A 56 -7.98 2.57 -9.49
CA GLY A 56 -7.07 1.43 -9.44
C GLY A 56 -6.62 1.09 -8.03
N ILE A 57 -5.32 0.81 -7.88
CA ILE A 57 -4.71 0.39 -6.60
C ILE A 57 -4.85 1.47 -5.53
N GLY A 58 -4.65 2.76 -5.89
CA GLY A 58 -4.77 3.86 -4.94
C GLY A 58 -6.20 4.03 -4.39
N PHE A 59 -7.22 3.82 -5.22
CA PHE A 59 -8.61 3.82 -4.79
C PHE A 59 -8.93 2.64 -3.87
N GLU A 60 -8.38 1.46 -4.18
CA GLU A 60 -8.56 0.29 -3.35
C GLU A 60 -7.87 0.45 -1.97
N PHE A 61 -6.67 1.01 -1.93
CA PHE A 61 -6.04 1.40 -0.65
C PHE A 61 -6.95 2.35 0.14
N THR A 62 -7.53 3.36 -0.51
CA THR A 62 -8.43 4.32 0.13
C THR A 62 -9.60 3.60 0.79
N LYS A 63 -10.30 2.70 0.07
CA LYS A 63 -11.40 1.90 0.62
C LYS A 63 -10.98 1.06 1.83
N GLN A 64 -9.85 0.35 1.72
CA GLN A 64 -9.42 -0.56 2.78
C GLN A 64 -8.95 0.18 4.05
N TYR A 65 -8.31 1.35 3.92
CA TYR A 65 -7.96 2.17 5.08
C TYR A 65 -9.20 2.75 5.76
N LEU A 66 -10.18 3.25 4.98
CA LEU A 66 -11.45 3.74 5.53
C LEU A 66 -12.24 2.63 6.25
N ALA A 67 -12.31 1.44 5.65
CA ALA A 67 -12.96 0.28 6.27
C ALA A 67 -12.30 -0.15 7.61
N LYS A 68 -11.03 0.21 7.82
CA LYS A 68 -10.31 0.01 9.08
C LYS A 68 -10.47 1.19 10.07
N GLY A 69 -11.30 2.18 9.74
CA GLY A 69 -11.52 3.36 10.59
C GLY A 69 -10.39 4.40 10.56
N TRP A 70 -9.51 4.36 9.55
CA TRP A 70 -8.44 5.34 9.40
C TRP A 70 -8.95 6.62 8.73
N ARG A 71 -8.35 7.74 9.06
CA ARG A 71 -8.48 8.95 8.25
C ARG A 71 -7.63 8.81 6.99
N VAL A 72 -8.20 9.17 5.84
CA VAL A 72 -7.52 9.08 4.54
C VAL A 72 -7.49 10.47 3.89
N ILE A 73 -6.29 10.93 3.57
CA ILE A 73 -6.07 12.07 2.68
C ILE A 73 -5.78 11.48 1.29
N ALA A 74 -6.83 11.42 0.46
CA ALA A 74 -6.77 10.89 -0.89
C ALA A 74 -6.43 11.99 -1.87
N THR A 75 -5.27 11.92 -2.54
CA THR A 75 -4.86 12.95 -3.47
C THR A 75 -4.92 12.49 -4.92
N CYS A 76 -5.35 13.40 -5.80
CA CYS A 76 -5.34 13.20 -7.25
C CYS A 76 -5.24 14.53 -8.00
N ARG A 77 -4.92 14.46 -9.29
CA ARG A 77 -4.72 15.67 -10.11
C ARG A 77 -6.00 16.47 -10.37
N LYS A 78 -7.14 15.78 -10.44
CA LYS A 78 -8.46 16.35 -10.79
C LYS A 78 -9.52 15.84 -9.82
N PRO A 79 -9.60 16.38 -8.60
CA PRO A 79 -10.62 15.99 -7.61
C PRO A 79 -12.05 16.22 -8.13
N GLU A 80 -12.24 17.25 -8.95
CA GLU A 80 -13.53 17.59 -9.55
C GLU A 80 -14.08 16.49 -10.47
N ALA A 81 -13.20 15.64 -11.03
CA ALA A 81 -13.53 14.52 -11.92
C ALA A 81 -13.35 13.14 -11.24
N ALA A 82 -13.22 13.09 -9.91
CA ALA A 82 -13.01 11.87 -9.15
C ALA A 82 -14.31 11.38 -8.51
N ASP A 83 -15.28 11.01 -9.34
CA ASP A 83 -16.66 10.71 -8.87
C ASP A 83 -16.71 9.52 -7.91
N ASP A 84 -15.88 8.48 -8.12
CA ASP A 84 -15.79 7.35 -7.20
C ASP A 84 -15.30 7.78 -5.81
N LEU A 85 -14.31 8.70 -5.74
CA LEU A 85 -13.85 9.24 -4.45
C LEU A 85 -14.92 10.10 -3.77
N LYS A 86 -15.68 10.89 -4.53
CA LYS A 86 -16.78 11.70 -3.98
C LYS A 86 -17.90 10.82 -3.43
N THR A 87 -18.24 9.75 -4.14
CA THR A 87 -19.19 8.76 -3.66
C THR A 87 -18.73 8.15 -2.34
N LEU A 88 -17.47 7.73 -2.30
CA LEU A 88 -16.86 7.16 -1.09
C LEU A 88 -16.78 8.19 0.05
N GLN A 89 -16.56 9.48 -0.25
CA GLN A 89 -16.54 10.55 0.74
C GLN A 89 -17.93 10.76 1.38
N ALA A 90 -19.00 10.57 0.61
CA ALA A 90 -20.36 10.63 1.16
C ALA A 90 -20.64 9.48 2.15
N GLU A 91 -19.99 8.33 2.00
CA GLU A 91 -20.06 7.21 2.94
C GLU A 91 -19.18 7.41 4.18
N TYR A 92 -18.05 8.13 4.03
CA TYR A 92 -17.07 8.38 5.09
C TYR A 92 -16.76 9.87 5.26
N PRO A 93 -17.76 10.74 5.56
CA PRO A 93 -17.59 12.20 5.54
C PRO A 93 -16.56 12.73 6.53
N ASP A 94 -16.37 12.07 7.67
CA ASP A 94 -15.45 12.48 8.73
C ASP A 94 -14.04 11.89 8.57
N LEU A 95 -13.87 10.90 7.70
CA LEU A 95 -12.62 10.15 7.55
C LEU A 95 -11.94 10.37 6.21
N LEU A 96 -12.66 10.68 5.12
CA LEU A 96 -12.08 10.87 3.80
C LEU A 96 -11.98 12.35 3.43
N ILE A 97 -10.75 12.80 3.20
CA ILE A 97 -10.44 14.11 2.65
C ILE A 97 -9.91 13.91 1.23
N ILE A 98 -10.47 14.62 0.26
CA ILE A 98 -10.01 14.60 -1.13
C ILE A 98 -9.27 15.89 -1.43
N ASP A 99 -8.01 15.79 -1.88
CA ASP A 99 -7.19 16.97 -2.16
C ASP A 99 -6.54 16.91 -3.55
N LYS A 100 -6.23 18.08 -4.09
CA LYS A 100 -5.56 18.19 -5.38
C LYS A 100 -4.06 18.06 -5.22
N LEU A 101 -3.45 17.17 -6.04
CA LEU A 101 -2.00 17.02 -6.13
C LEU A 101 -1.59 16.45 -7.49
N ASP A 102 -0.69 17.14 -8.18
CA ASP A 102 0.21 16.54 -9.18
C ASP A 102 1.58 16.33 -8.53
N VAL A 103 2.02 15.09 -8.40
CA VAL A 103 3.31 14.75 -7.76
C VAL A 103 4.53 15.24 -8.55
N ARG A 104 4.34 15.79 -9.76
CA ARG A 104 5.38 16.43 -10.55
C ARG A 104 5.50 17.93 -10.24
N ASP A 105 4.52 18.50 -9.59
CA ASP A 105 4.52 19.91 -9.16
C ASP A 105 5.03 19.98 -7.70
N HIS A 106 6.32 20.24 -7.56
CA HIS A 106 6.98 20.27 -6.26
C HIS A 106 6.42 21.37 -5.36
N ASN A 107 5.99 22.50 -5.94
CA ASN A 107 5.36 23.57 -5.17
C ASN A 107 3.99 23.12 -4.62
N GLN A 108 3.19 22.36 -5.39
CA GLN A 108 1.96 21.78 -4.86
C GLN A 108 2.23 20.80 -3.71
N ILE A 109 3.32 20.03 -3.78
CA ILE A 109 3.72 19.12 -2.68
C ILE A 109 4.04 19.94 -1.42
N ASP A 110 4.85 20.99 -1.53
CA ASP A 110 5.25 21.82 -0.39
C ASP A 110 4.04 22.53 0.22
N LEU A 111 3.16 23.13 -0.59
CA LEU A 111 1.92 23.74 -0.14
C LEU A 111 0.96 22.74 0.53
N LEU A 112 0.92 21.50 0.04
CA LEU A 112 0.11 20.45 0.67
C LEU A 112 0.68 20.07 2.03
N ALA A 113 1.99 19.92 2.16
CA ALA A 113 2.65 19.62 3.43
C ALA A 113 2.42 20.77 4.44
N GLU A 114 2.53 22.02 4.01
CA GLU A 114 2.24 23.20 4.85
C GLU A 114 0.77 23.21 5.32
N ARG A 115 -0.18 22.90 4.44
CA ARG A 115 -1.62 22.82 4.78
C ARG A 115 -1.88 21.81 5.91
N TYR A 116 -1.13 20.73 5.93
CA TYR A 116 -1.26 19.66 6.92
C TYR A 116 -0.21 19.72 8.04
N ASN A 117 0.45 20.87 8.26
CA ASN A 117 1.57 21.05 9.20
C ASN A 117 1.31 20.53 10.63
N ASN A 118 0.03 20.50 11.06
CA ASN A 118 -0.39 20.01 12.37
C ASN A 118 -1.00 18.61 12.32
N THR A 119 -0.91 17.90 11.18
CA THR A 119 -1.50 16.58 10.99
C THR A 119 -0.40 15.52 11.02
N LEU A 120 -0.53 14.56 11.91
CA LEU A 120 0.34 13.38 11.92
C LEU A 120 -0.06 12.44 10.78
N ILE A 121 0.91 11.99 10.00
CA ILE A 121 0.72 11.06 8.88
C ILE A 121 1.38 9.74 9.24
N ASP A 122 0.58 8.77 9.62
CA ASP A 122 1.06 7.43 10.03
C ASP A 122 1.62 6.63 8.87
N VAL A 123 0.99 6.79 7.69
CA VAL A 123 1.41 6.14 6.46
C VAL A 123 1.40 7.16 5.32
N LEU A 124 2.57 7.49 4.79
CA LEU A 124 2.69 8.14 3.50
C LEU A 124 2.74 7.05 2.42
N LEU A 125 1.69 6.96 1.59
CA LEU A 125 1.57 5.97 0.54
C LEU A 125 1.80 6.60 -0.84
N ASN A 126 3.02 6.47 -1.36
CA ASN A 126 3.39 6.88 -2.70
C ASN A 126 2.91 5.83 -3.72
N ASN A 127 1.70 6.03 -4.25
CA ASN A 127 1.08 5.13 -5.22
C ASN A 127 1.02 5.71 -6.64
N ALA A 128 0.96 7.03 -6.79
CA ALA A 128 0.91 7.65 -8.11
C ALA A 128 2.01 7.14 -9.04
N GLY A 129 1.64 6.79 -10.27
CA GLY A 129 2.58 6.27 -11.25
C GLY A 129 2.01 6.24 -12.66
N ILE A 130 2.89 6.29 -13.67
CA ILE A 130 2.56 6.17 -15.10
C ILE A 130 3.50 5.20 -15.79
N SER A 131 3.03 4.54 -16.87
CA SER A 131 3.84 3.61 -17.66
C SER A 131 4.66 4.30 -18.75
N GLY A 132 4.24 5.48 -19.21
CA GLY A 132 4.83 6.18 -20.33
C GLY A 132 4.36 5.71 -21.71
N GLY A 133 3.33 4.82 -21.77
CA GLY A 133 2.88 4.24 -23.03
C GLY A 133 3.89 3.25 -23.65
N GLN A 134 3.48 2.48 -24.63
CA GLN A 134 4.39 1.52 -25.29
C GLN A 134 5.14 2.14 -26.46
N ILE A 135 4.47 2.99 -27.24
CA ILE A 135 5.03 3.57 -28.48
C ILE A 135 6.20 4.51 -28.16
N ASP A 136 6.04 5.37 -27.16
CA ASP A 136 7.01 6.41 -26.79
C ASP A 136 8.33 5.84 -26.25
N GLN A 137 8.33 4.58 -25.82
CA GLN A 137 9.51 3.91 -25.29
C GLN A 137 9.99 2.73 -26.16
N MET A 138 9.62 2.73 -27.45
CA MET A 138 10.22 1.80 -28.42
C MET A 138 11.62 2.22 -28.81
N PHE A 139 12.58 1.28 -28.82
CA PHE A 139 13.94 1.54 -29.26
C PHE A 139 13.97 2.10 -30.68
N GLY A 140 14.67 3.21 -30.85
CA GLY A 140 14.74 3.97 -32.12
C GLY A 140 13.64 5.03 -32.31
N ARG A 141 12.69 5.16 -31.32
CA ARG A 141 11.59 6.16 -31.35
C ARG A 141 11.30 6.75 -29.97
N PHE A 142 12.33 6.89 -29.15
CA PHE A 142 12.16 7.39 -27.80
C PHE A 142 11.64 8.83 -27.76
N ASN A 143 10.54 9.04 -27.04
CA ASN A 143 10.04 10.36 -26.67
C ASN A 143 10.60 10.73 -25.30
N TYR A 144 11.60 11.60 -25.26
CA TYR A 144 12.26 11.98 -24.02
C TYR A 144 11.42 12.89 -23.12
N GLU A 145 10.41 13.61 -23.64
CA GLU A 145 9.45 14.32 -22.82
C GLU A 145 8.60 13.35 -22.00
N THR A 146 8.13 12.28 -22.64
CA THR A 146 7.45 11.17 -21.93
C THR A 146 8.37 10.52 -20.91
N TYR A 147 9.66 10.32 -21.24
CA TYR A 147 10.61 9.75 -20.29
C TYR A 147 10.78 10.63 -19.05
N ASN A 148 10.96 11.94 -19.24
CA ASN A 148 11.05 12.90 -18.15
C ASN A 148 9.78 12.86 -17.28
N ALA A 149 8.59 12.87 -17.88
CA ALA A 149 7.33 12.77 -17.15
C ALA A 149 7.22 11.46 -16.32
N VAL A 150 7.75 10.34 -16.85
CA VAL A 150 7.78 9.05 -16.15
C VAL A 150 8.74 9.10 -14.95
N LEU A 151 9.94 9.69 -15.11
CA LEU A 151 10.90 9.86 -14.02
C LEU A 151 10.35 10.80 -12.94
N GLU A 152 9.79 11.92 -13.33
CA GLU A 152 9.17 12.89 -12.41
C GLU A 152 8.05 12.22 -11.59
N THR A 153 7.14 11.50 -12.26
CA THR A 153 6.01 10.88 -11.56
C THR A 153 6.43 9.70 -10.70
N ASN A 154 7.27 8.81 -11.23
CA ASN A 154 7.51 7.51 -10.60
C ASN A 154 8.68 7.50 -9.62
N THR A 155 9.61 8.48 -9.71
CA THR A 155 10.85 8.50 -8.92
C THR A 155 10.99 9.77 -8.11
N ILE A 156 10.99 10.93 -8.78
CA ILE A 156 11.29 12.22 -8.15
C ILE A 156 10.11 12.64 -7.23
N GLY A 157 8.88 12.55 -7.73
CA GLY A 157 7.68 12.84 -6.96
C GLY A 157 7.60 12.08 -5.63
N PRO A 158 7.71 10.73 -5.60
CA PRO A 158 7.78 9.97 -4.36
C PRO A 158 8.90 10.38 -3.40
N LEU A 159 10.07 10.75 -3.92
CA LEU A 159 11.17 11.24 -3.09
C LEU A 159 10.83 12.63 -2.50
N LYS A 160 10.31 13.54 -3.32
CA LYS A 160 9.88 14.87 -2.88
C LYS A 160 8.74 14.80 -1.86
N MET A 161 7.77 13.89 -2.06
CA MET A 161 6.72 13.61 -1.07
C MET A 161 7.31 13.14 0.26
N ALA A 162 8.27 12.21 0.22
CA ALA A 162 8.93 11.73 1.42
C ALA A 162 9.69 12.84 2.15
N GLU A 163 10.36 13.75 1.42
CA GLU A 163 11.05 14.91 1.98
C GLU A 163 10.08 15.87 2.64
N ALA A 164 9.04 16.32 1.94
CA ALA A 164 8.09 17.32 2.42
C ALA A 164 7.26 16.81 3.62
N PHE A 165 6.84 15.53 3.59
CA PHE A 165 6.04 14.93 4.65
C PHE A 165 6.86 14.22 5.72
N TYR A 166 8.20 14.31 5.69
CA TYR A 166 9.06 13.70 6.70
C TYR A 166 8.70 14.13 8.14
N PRO A 167 8.46 15.42 8.46
CA PRO A 167 8.09 15.81 9.82
C PRO A 167 6.78 15.16 10.29
N HIS A 168 5.77 15.11 9.40
CA HIS A 168 4.46 14.53 9.66
C HIS A 168 4.55 13.02 9.99
N VAL A 169 5.40 12.30 9.24
CA VAL A 169 5.62 10.87 9.44
C VAL A 169 6.48 10.62 10.68
N ARG A 170 7.55 11.40 10.87
CA ARG A 170 8.45 11.27 12.03
C ARG A 170 7.71 11.34 13.36
N ASP A 171 6.76 12.26 13.46
CA ASP A 171 6.07 12.58 14.71
C ASP A 171 4.80 11.73 14.92
N SER A 172 4.42 10.90 13.93
CA SER A 172 3.26 10.01 13.98
C SER A 172 3.54 8.72 14.79
N GLN A 173 2.49 7.89 14.99
CA GLN A 173 2.64 6.63 15.73
C GLN A 173 3.21 5.49 14.87
N HIS A 174 2.73 5.33 13.64
CA HIS A 174 3.12 4.19 12.78
C HIS A 174 4.39 4.41 11.98
N LYS A 175 4.75 5.65 11.66
CA LYS A 175 6.02 6.07 11.04
C LYS A 175 6.38 5.29 9.78
N LYS A 176 5.48 5.26 8.79
CA LYS A 176 5.67 4.47 7.57
C LYS A 176 5.68 5.32 6.31
N ILE A 177 6.64 5.07 5.43
CA ILE A 177 6.67 5.55 4.06
C ILE A 177 6.61 4.32 3.16
N ILE A 178 5.48 4.12 2.50
CA ILE A 178 5.23 2.98 1.61
C ILE A 178 5.22 3.47 0.17
N THR A 179 5.91 2.77 -0.72
CA THR A 179 5.97 3.16 -2.12
C THR A 179 5.59 1.98 -3.02
N VAL A 180 4.65 2.22 -3.93
CA VAL A 180 4.25 1.22 -4.92
C VAL A 180 5.31 1.15 -6.03
N SER A 181 6.10 0.09 -5.99
CA SER A 181 7.11 -0.24 -6.99
C SER A 181 6.60 -1.30 -7.97
N SER A 182 7.52 -2.01 -8.59
CA SER A 182 7.22 -3.09 -9.54
C SER A 182 8.39 -4.07 -9.62
N SER A 183 8.07 -5.34 -9.89
CA SER A 183 9.08 -6.32 -10.30
C SER A 183 9.81 -5.94 -11.60
N GLU A 184 9.24 -5.04 -12.40
CA GLU A 184 9.90 -4.47 -13.59
C GLU A 184 11.06 -3.53 -13.23
N GLY A 185 11.15 -3.03 -11.99
CA GLY A 185 12.32 -2.29 -11.48
C GLY A 185 13.52 -3.16 -11.12
N SER A 186 13.44 -4.48 -11.28
CA SER A 186 14.58 -5.38 -11.07
C SER A 186 15.42 -5.52 -12.34
N ILE A 187 16.70 -5.17 -12.27
CA ILE A 187 17.64 -5.28 -13.40
C ILE A 187 17.76 -6.75 -13.87
N SER A 188 17.82 -7.70 -12.95
CA SER A 188 17.93 -9.12 -13.28
C SER A 188 16.70 -9.69 -14.03
N ASN A 189 15.53 -9.06 -13.86
CA ASN A 189 14.33 -9.49 -14.58
C ASN A 189 14.36 -9.17 -16.09
N VAL A 190 15.25 -8.29 -16.55
CA VAL A 190 15.42 -7.99 -17.97
C VAL A 190 15.82 -9.25 -18.75
N PHE A 191 16.73 -10.05 -18.20
CA PHE A 191 17.18 -11.31 -18.81
C PHE A 191 16.08 -12.38 -18.91
N LYS A 192 15.08 -12.32 -18.04
CA LYS A 192 13.95 -13.28 -18.02
C LYS A 192 12.77 -12.83 -18.88
N ARG A 193 12.56 -11.52 -19.02
CA ARG A 193 11.35 -10.93 -19.61
C ARG A 193 11.58 -10.16 -20.91
N GLY A 194 12.85 -10.09 -21.38
CA GLY A 194 13.26 -9.34 -22.56
C GLY A 194 13.31 -7.83 -22.35
N GLY A 195 14.03 -7.13 -23.25
CA GLY A 195 14.18 -5.67 -23.25
C GLY A 195 12.91 -5.00 -23.73
N ARG A 196 12.23 -4.25 -22.87
CA ARG A 196 11.00 -3.48 -23.15
C ARG A 196 10.76 -2.47 -22.04
N LEU A 197 9.81 -1.56 -22.23
CA LEU A 197 9.36 -0.61 -21.22
C LEU A 197 10.53 0.18 -20.60
N PHE A 198 11.42 0.71 -21.45
CA PHE A 198 12.66 1.37 -21.04
C PHE A 198 12.41 2.44 -19.98
N PHE A 199 11.45 3.33 -20.19
CA PHE A 199 11.15 4.45 -19.30
C PHE A 199 10.57 3.96 -17.96
N TYR A 200 9.61 3.04 -18.04
CA TYR A 200 8.97 2.51 -16.84
C TYR A 200 9.96 1.72 -15.98
N ARG A 201 10.72 0.81 -16.60
CA ARG A 201 11.70 -0.02 -15.88
C ARG A 201 12.78 0.80 -15.23
N SER A 202 13.39 1.73 -15.98
CA SER A 202 14.43 2.60 -15.42
C SER A 202 13.90 3.47 -14.30
N SER A 203 12.68 4.00 -14.42
CA SER A 203 12.07 4.78 -13.34
C SER A 203 11.82 3.96 -12.07
N LYS A 204 11.37 2.69 -12.21
CA LYS A 204 11.16 1.82 -11.04
C LYS A 204 12.47 1.32 -10.43
N SER A 205 13.53 1.14 -11.23
CA SER A 205 14.87 0.86 -10.73
C SER A 205 15.43 2.06 -9.95
N ALA A 206 15.29 3.26 -10.51
CA ALA A 206 15.69 4.50 -9.84
C ALA A 206 14.88 4.71 -8.52
N LEU A 207 13.56 4.48 -8.56
CA LEU A 207 12.71 4.52 -7.38
C LEU A 207 13.21 3.56 -6.28
N ASN A 208 13.52 2.32 -6.64
CA ASN A 208 14.04 1.34 -5.70
C ASN A 208 15.34 1.83 -5.04
N MET A 209 16.27 2.41 -5.82
CA MET A 209 17.53 2.92 -5.32
C MET A 209 17.31 4.08 -4.33
N VAL A 210 16.48 5.07 -4.68
CA VAL A 210 16.27 6.22 -3.79
C VAL A 210 15.53 5.82 -2.52
N MET A 211 14.57 4.88 -2.58
CA MET A 211 13.85 4.41 -1.39
C MET A 211 14.72 3.55 -0.47
N VAL A 212 15.64 2.75 -1.01
CA VAL A 212 16.62 2.00 -0.19
C VAL A 212 17.58 2.96 0.52
N ASN A 213 18.07 4.01 -0.16
CA ASN A 213 18.88 5.04 0.48
C ASN A 213 18.11 5.75 1.60
N LEU A 214 16.84 6.11 1.33
CA LEU A 214 15.97 6.75 2.34
C LEU A 214 15.75 5.81 3.54
N ALA A 215 15.49 4.52 3.29
CA ALA A 215 15.34 3.52 4.35
C ALA A 215 16.59 3.44 5.24
N TYR A 216 17.77 3.44 4.63
CA TYR A 216 19.03 3.43 5.36
C TYR A 216 19.22 4.69 6.21
N MET A 217 18.90 5.88 5.68
CA MET A 217 19.01 7.15 6.39
C MET A 217 18.03 7.28 7.56
N LEU A 218 16.84 6.69 7.44
CA LEU A 218 15.76 6.86 8.41
C LEU A 218 15.62 5.72 9.42
N LYS A 219 16.39 4.62 9.29
CA LYS A 219 16.29 3.44 10.16
C LYS A 219 16.42 3.76 11.65
N ASP A 220 17.39 4.61 12.01
CA ASP A 220 17.66 4.97 13.40
C ASP A 220 16.66 5.99 13.97
N ARG A 221 15.73 6.47 13.14
CA ARG A 221 14.63 7.37 13.51
C ARG A 221 13.30 6.64 13.70
N GLY A 222 13.33 5.31 13.62
CA GLY A 222 12.16 4.45 13.77
C GLY A 222 11.17 4.53 12.61
N ILE A 223 11.57 5.10 11.46
CA ILE A 223 10.71 5.20 10.28
C ILE A 223 10.95 3.99 9.37
N VAL A 224 9.86 3.28 9.08
CA VAL A 224 9.88 2.17 8.12
C VAL A 224 9.66 2.72 6.71
N VAL A 225 10.64 2.53 5.84
CA VAL A 225 10.50 2.80 4.41
C VAL A 225 10.42 1.46 3.68
N ALA A 226 9.30 1.19 3.00
CA ALA A 226 9.07 -0.07 2.31
C ALA A 226 8.59 0.14 0.87
N MET A 227 8.96 -0.82 0.02
CA MET A 227 8.49 -0.88 -1.36
C MET A 227 7.61 -2.10 -1.53
N VAL A 228 6.44 -1.92 -2.14
CA VAL A 228 5.50 -3.01 -2.41
C VAL A 228 5.34 -3.22 -3.91
N ASN A 229 5.23 -4.47 -4.33
CA ASN A 229 4.91 -4.84 -5.69
C ASN A 229 3.54 -5.51 -5.73
N PRO A 230 2.50 -4.82 -6.23
CA PRO A 230 1.14 -5.36 -6.27
C PRO A 230 0.95 -6.47 -7.29
N GLY A 231 1.94 -6.70 -8.15
CA GLY A 231 1.83 -7.62 -9.29
C GLY A 231 1.07 -7.00 -10.47
N ALA A 232 0.64 -7.84 -11.40
CA ALA A 232 -0.19 -7.42 -12.53
C ALA A 232 -1.66 -7.38 -12.09
N THR A 233 -2.16 -6.18 -11.80
CA THR A 233 -3.51 -5.94 -11.28
C THR A 233 -4.44 -5.40 -12.36
N GLY A 234 -5.74 -5.72 -12.26
CA GLY A 234 -6.79 -5.31 -13.20
C GLY A 234 -7.12 -3.81 -13.09
N THR A 235 -6.21 -2.96 -13.54
CA THR A 235 -6.36 -1.50 -13.57
C THR A 235 -6.18 -0.98 -14.99
N ASP A 236 -6.63 0.24 -15.26
CA ASP A 236 -6.42 0.92 -16.55
C ASP A 236 -4.94 0.98 -16.95
N PHE A 237 -4.06 1.03 -15.95
CA PHE A 237 -2.61 0.99 -16.14
C PHE A 237 -2.16 -0.28 -16.89
N MET A 238 -2.86 -1.40 -16.68
CA MET A 238 -2.56 -2.69 -17.28
C MET A 238 -3.55 -3.08 -18.37
N ALA A 239 -4.42 -2.16 -18.82
CA ALA A 239 -5.47 -2.44 -19.80
C ALA A 239 -4.92 -3.05 -21.11
N SER A 240 -3.74 -2.59 -21.57
CA SER A 240 -3.10 -3.14 -22.77
C SER A 240 -2.66 -4.59 -22.61
N LEU A 241 -2.26 -5.01 -21.42
CA LEU A 241 -1.92 -6.41 -21.11
C LEU A 241 -3.17 -7.27 -20.96
N ALA A 242 -4.23 -6.73 -20.38
CA ALA A 242 -5.53 -7.40 -20.32
C ALA A 242 -6.07 -7.69 -21.72
N ALA A 243 -5.98 -6.74 -22.64
CA ALA A 243 -6.38 -6.91 -24.03
C ALA A 243 -5.58 -8.00 -24.78
N MET A 244 -4.36 -8.30 -24.33
CA MET A 244 -3.52 -9.39 -24.87
C MET A 244 -3.73 -10.74 -24.14
N GLY A 245 -4.75 -10.85 -23.27
CA GLY A 245 -5.08 -12.09 -22.56
C GLY A 245 -4.16 -12.43 -21.38
N PHE A 246 -3.34 -11.50 -20.89
CA PHE A 246 -2.52 -11.75 -19.68
C PHE A 246 -3.42 -11.80 -18.44
N PRO A 247 -3.24 -12.79 -17.57
CA PRO A 247 -4.02 -12.89 -16.34
C PRO A 247 -3.68 -11.73 -15.39
N LEU A 248 -4.70 -10.99 -14.96
CA LEU A 248 -4.57 -9.90 -14.01
C LEU A 248 -5.15 -10.32 -12.65
N ARG A 249 -4.53 -9.86 -11.57
CA ARG A 249 -5.09 -10.00 -10.22
C ARG A 249 -6.24 -9.00 -10.03
N LYS A 250 -7.20 -9.36 -9.20
CA LYS A 250 -8.17 -8.39 -8.71
C LYS A 250 -7.48 -7.35 -7.84
N THR A 251 -7.94 -6.11 -7.90
CA THR A 251 -7.32 -4.99 -7.17
C THR A 251 -7.39 -5.20 -5.65
N GLU A 252 -8.49 -5.79 -5.16
CA GLU A 252 -8.72 -6.08 -3.74
C GLU A 252 -7.71 -7.07 -3.14
N VAL A 253 -7.11 -7.92 -3.97
CA VAL A 253 -6.10 -8.91 -3.54
C VAL A 253 -4.68 -8.34 -3.60
N ALA A 254 -4.51 -7.19 -4.27
CA ALA A 254 -3.20 -6.57 -4.50
C ALA A 254 -2.80 -5.56 -3.42
N VAL A 255 -3.72 -5.25 -2.47
CA VAL A 255 -3.59 -4.20 -1.44
C VAL A 255 -3.58 -4.76 0.01
#